data_a427a3d198164bd4cf5be7a922cf7f8e
#
_entry.id   a427a3d198164bd4cf5be7a922cf7f8e
#
_cell.length_a   1.000
_cell.length_b   1.000
_cell.length_c   1.000
_cell.angle_alpha   90.00
_cell.angle_beta   90.00
_cell.angle_gamma   90.00
#
_symmetry.space_group_name_H-M   'P 1'
#
loop_
_entity.id
_entity.type
_entity.pdbx_description
1 polymer ?
#
loop_
_entity_poly.entity_id
_entity_poly.type
_entity_poly.pdbx_seq_one_letter_code
_entity_poly.pdbx_strand_id
1 'polypeptide(L)'
;MRLYLKKQCDLLYGQLSDLVKVLCKKAEEYSGAVMPGYTHLQRAQPITFGHHLLAYGDMFKRDLSRLADTKKRMDVCPLGSGALAGTTYPLNRLRTAELLGFSGVTHNSLDGVSDRDFCMELASDIAIAMVHLSRFSEEIILWCSWEFKFIELDDAFSTGSSIMPQKKNPDIAELVRGKTGRAIGDLTTLLIMMKGLPLAYNKDMQEDKEAIFDACDTLHMCLTAFIPMVDTMRVLPENMRKAAAGGFINATDCADYLVGKGLPFRDAYKVTGALVAYCIEHTYTLESLPLEIYRQHHELFSEDVYEAISLERCVNGRKVLGGPAPENVRAEAKRLLQETEKMEAAYSACAG
;
A
#
# COMPACT_ATOMS: atom_id res chain seq x y z
N MET A 1 11.72 -16.17 22.93
CA MET A 1 11.65 -15.28 21.77
C MET A 1 10.79 -15.86 20.64
N ARG A 2 11.15 -16.94 19.96
CA ARG A 2 10.38 -17.51 18.82
C ARG A 2 8.90 -17.71 19.11
N LEU A 3 8.49 -18.29 20.25
CA LEU A 3 7.07 -18.47 20.64
C LEU A 3 6.32 -17.13 20.73
N TYR A 4 6.96 -16.10 21.25
CA TYR A 4 6.38 -14.77 21.32
C TYR A 4 6.22 -14.17 19.91
N LEU A 5 7.27 -14.22 19.09
CA LEU A 5 7.24 -13.64 17.76
C LEU A 5 6.30 -14.38 16.78
N LYS A 6 6.12 -15.70 16.94
CA LYS A 6 5.07 -16.44 16.22
C LYS A 6 3.68 -15.83 16.49
N LYS A 7 3.37 -15.53 17.76
CA LYS A 7 2.10 -14.87 18.12
C LYS A 7 2.00 -13.45 17.59
N GLN A 8 3.12 -12.71 17.57
CA GLN A 8 3.14 -11.37 16.95
C GLN A 8 2.89 -11.45 15.44
N CYS A 9 3.50 -12.41 14.75
CA CYS A 9 3.19 -12.65 13.33
C CYS A 9 1.70 -12.89 13.10
N ASP A 10 1.04 -13.69 13.96
CA ASP A 10 -0.40 -13.98 13.85
C ASP A 10 -1.25 -12.71 14.01
N LEU A 11 -0.91 -11.89 15.01
CA LEU A 11 -1.60 -10.63 15.27
C LEU A 11 -1.44 -9.65 14.09
N LEU A 12 -0.19 -9.43 13.65
CA LEU A 12 0.12 -8.50 12.56
C LEU A 12 -0.44 -8.97 11.23
N TYR A 13 -0.42 -10.29 10.97
CA TYR A 13 -1.01 -10.89 9.78
C TYR A 13 -2.53 -10.64 9.72
N GLY A 14 -3.24 -10.88 10.83
CA GLY A 14 -4.67 -10.60 10.91
C GLY A 14 -5.00 -9.14 10.64
N GLN A 15 -4.26 -8.21 11.25
CA GLN A 15 -4.48 -6.77 11.04
C GLN A 15 -4.19 -6.33 9.59
N LEU A 16 -3.11 -6.81 8.99
CA LEU A 16 -2.81 -6.49 7.58
C LEU A 16 -3.87 -7.07 6.64
N SER A 17 -4.39 -8.26 6.94
CA SER A 17 -5.49 -8.84 6.19
C SER A 17 -6.77 -8.00 6.30
N ASP A 18 -7.10 -7.52 7.49
CA ASP A 18 -8.24 -6.62 7.70
C ASP A 18 -8.07 -5.31 6.93
N LEU A 19 -6.85 -4.75 6.88
CA LEU A 19 -6.58 -3.57 6.06
C LEU A 19 -6.82 -3.83 4.57
N VAL A 20 -6.36 -4.96 4.04
CA VAL A 20 -6.62 -5.34 2.64
C VAL A 20 -8.12 -5.46 2.37
N LYS A 21 -8.89 -6.09 3.27
CA LYS A 21 -10.36 -6.21 3.15
C LYS A 21 -11.05 -4.84 3.13
N VAL A 22 -10.64 -3.93 4.00
CA VAL A 22 -11.16 -2.54 4.02
C VAL A 22 -10.86 -1.83 2.69
N LEU A 23 -9.65 -1.98 2.16
CA LEU A 23 -9.27 -1.38 0.87
C LEU A 23 -10.07 -1.96 -0.29
N CYS A 24 -10.29 -3.27 -0.33
CA CYS A 24 -11.11 -3.92 -1.35
C CYS A 24 -12.56 -3.42 -1.32
N LYS A 25 -13.18 -3.33 -0.14
CA LYS A 25 -14.53 -2.80 0.05
C LYS A 25 -14.66 -1.36 -0.46
N LYS A 26 -13.73 -0.47 -0.05
CA LYS A 26 -13.74 0.92 -0.52
C LYS A 26 -13.43 1.05 -2.01
N ALA A 27 -12.54 0.23 -2.53
CA ALA A 27 -12.21 0.23 -3.94
C ALA A 27 -13.42 -0.18 -4.81
N GLU A 28 -14.22 -1.15 -4.37
CA GLU A 28 -15.46 -1.54 -5.03
C GLU A 28 -16.49 -0.40 -4.99
N GLU A 29 -16.71 0.21 -3.81
CA GLU A 29 -17.61 1.34 -3.59
C GLU A 29 -17.28 2.53 -4.50
N TYR A 30 -16.00 2.89 -4.59
CA TYR A 30 -15.51 4.04 -5.36
C TYR A 30 -14.87 3.64 -6.70
N SER A 31 -15.25 2.50 -7.25
CA SER A 31 -14.73 2.01 -8.53
C SER A 31 -15.00 2.94 -9.72
N GLY A 32 -16.04 3.77 -9.64
CA GLY A 32 -16.40 4.76 -10.66
C GLY A 32 -16.01 6.20 -10.30
N ALA A 33 -15.42 6.46 -9.12
CA ALA A 33 -15.06 7.81 -8.69
C ALA A 33 -13.80 8.28 -9.43
N VAL A 34 -13.99 9.08 -10.47
CA VAL A 34 -12.90 9.63 -11.31
C VAL A 34 -12.06 10.60 -10.52
N MET A 35 -10.74 10.41 -10.56
CA MET A 35 -9.74 11.30 -9.96
C MET A 35 -8.55 11.49 -10.91
N PRO A 36 -7.77 12.57 -10.74
CA PRO A 36 -6.50 12.67 -11.47
C PRO A 36 -5.49 11.69 -10.88
N GLY A 37 -4.85 10.89 -11.75
CA GLY A 37 -3.62 10.18 -11.41
C GLY A 37 -2.44 11.14 -11.50
N TYR A 38 -1.46 10.97 -10.62
CA TYR A 38 -0.31 11.86 -10.50
C TYR A 38 1.00 11.14 -10.82
N THR A 39 1.89 11.84 -11.53
CA THR A 39 3.32 11.55 -11.59
C THR A 39 4.06 12.85 -11.29
N HIS A 40 5.13 12.80 -10.48
CA HIS A 40 5.86 13.98 -10.03
C HIS A 40 4.98 15.05 -9.34
N LEU A 41 3.88 14.63 -8.69
CA LEU A 41 2.80 15.49 -8.17
C LEU A 41 2.15 16.39 -9.23
N GLN A 42 2.34 16.08 -10.51
CA GLN A 42 1.61 16.69 -11.63
C GLN A 42 0.46 15.79 -12.06
N ARG A 43 -0.67 16.40 -12.41
CA ARG A 43 -1.81 15.67 -12.96
C ARG A 43 -1.41 15.03 -14.29
N ALA A 44 -1.61 13.72 -14.41
CA ALA A 44 -1.11 12.95 -15.57
C ALA A 44 -2.25 12.39 -16.41
N GLN A 45 -2.98 11.41 -15.89
CA GLN A 45 -4.07 10.73 -16.59
C GLN A 45 -5.25 10.49 -15.67
N PRO A 46 -6.50 10.40 -16.18
CA PRO A 46 -7.64 10.07 -15.34
C PRO A 46 -7.60 8.60 -14.91
N ILE A 47 -7.82 8.38 -13.63
CA ILE A 47 -7.96 7.08 -12.98
C ILE A 47 -9.23 7.08 -12.12
N THR A 48 -9.49 5.99 -11.38
CA THR A 48 -10.51 5.99 -10.32
C THR A 48 -9.86 5.91 -8.93
N PHE A 49 -10.57 6.41 -7.92
CA PHE A 49 -10.13 6.29 -6.53
C PHE A 49 -10.00 4.83 -6.10
N GLY A 50 -10.97 3.97 -6.52
CA GLY A 50 -10.88 2.54 -6.28
C GLY A 50 -9.62 1.90 -6.87
N HIS A 51 -9.23 2.29 -8.09
CA HIS A 51 -7.99 1.84 -8.71
C HIS A 51 -6.76 2.22 -7.88
N HIS A 52 -6.72 3.45 -7.39
CA HIS A 52 -5.61 3.93 -6.54
C HIS A 52 -5.52 3.13 -5.23
N LEU A 53 -6.65 2.87 -4.55
CA LEU A 53 -6.69 2.09 -3.31
C LEU A 53 -6.19 0.66 -3.50
N LEU A 54 -6.52 0.00 -4.62
CA LEU A 54 -6.07 -1.37 -4.91
C LEU A 54 -4.54 -1.48 -5.08
N ALA A 55 -3.87 -0.41 -5.50
CA ALA A 55 -2.41 -0.40 -5.54
C ALA A 55 -1.80 -0.61 -4.13
N TYR A 56 -2.40 0.00 -3.10
CA TYR A 56 -2.03 -0.25 -1.71
C TYR A 56 -2.48 -1.64 -1.23
N GLY A 57 -3.64 -2.11 -1.67
CA GLY A 57 -4.09 -3.48 -1.40
C GLY A 57 -3.08 -4.54 -1.85
N ASP A 58 -2.53 -4.38 -3.06
CA ASP A 58 -1.47 -5.27 -3.56
C ASP A 58 -0.15 -5.15 -2.78
N MET A 59 0.20 -3.97 -2.28
CA MET A 59 1.39 -3.80 -1.42
C MET A 59 1.23 -4.59 -0.13
N PHE A 60 0.11 -4.42 0.59
CA PHE A 60 -0.15 -5.13 1.86
C PHE A 60 -0.35 -6.63 1.67
N LYS A 61 -0.91 -7.09 0.55
CA LYS A 61 -0.95 -8.51 0.20
C LYS A 61 0.46 -9.11 0.10
N ARG A 62 1.43 -8.39 -0.48
CA ARG A 62 2.84 -8.84 -0.49
C ARG A 62 3.43 -8.89 0.91
N ASP A 63 3.01 -7.99 1.82
CA ASP A 63 3.45 -8.02 3.21
C ASP A 63 2.88 -9.22 3.97
N LEU A 64 1.63 -9.63 3.71
CA LEU A 64 1.07 -10.89 4.21
C LEU A 64 1.90 -12.09 3.79
N SER A 65 2.35 -12.15 2.53
CA SER A 65 3.20 -13.24 2.04
C SER A 65 4.55 -13.29 2.78
N ARG A 66 5.18 -12.12 3.01
CA ARG A 66 6.44 -12.03 3.78
C ARG A 66 6.27 -12.56 5.20
N LEU A 67 5.27 -12.07 5.94
CA LEU A 67 5.01 -12.54 7.31
C LEU A 67 4.75 -14.05 7.39
N ALA A 68 4.03 -14.62 6.42
CA ALA A 68 3.79 -16.05 6.35
C ALA A 68 5.10 -16.84 6.18
N ASP A 69 5.97 -16.39 5.29
CA ASP A 69 7.27 -17.01 5.03
C ASP A 69 8.21 -16.87 6.22
N THR A 70 8.25 -15.71 6.87
CA THR A 70 9.05 -15.46 8.08
C THR A 70 8.59 -16.34 9.23
N LYS A 71 7.26 -16.43 9.49
CA LYS A 71 6.73 -17.35 10.52
C LYS A 71 7.13 -18.78 10.27
N LYS A 72 7.05 -19.27 9.03
CA LYS A 72 7.46 -20.62 8.65
C LYS A 72 8.93 -20.88 8.94
N ARG A 73 9.83 -19.93 8.64
CA ARG A 73 11.27 -20.10 8.90
C ARG A 73 11.62 -20.04 10.39
N MET A 74 10.91 -19.23 11.19
CA MET A 74 11.15 -19.19 12.65
C MET A 74 10.55 -20.38 13.41
N ASP A 75 9.73 -21.21 12.76
CA ASP A 75 8.97 -22.29 13.42
C ASP A 75 9.79 -23.55 13.71
N VAL A 76 10.99 -23.36 14.27
CA VAL A 76 11.89 -24.42 14.70
C VAL A 76 12.33 -24.21 16.14
N CYS A 77 12.29 -25.29 16.94
CA CYS A 77 12.63 -25.27 18.37
C CYS A 77 14.14 -25.34 18.59
N PRO A 78 14.79 -24.38 19.27
CA PRO A 78 16.21 -24.44 19.59
C PRO A 78 16.53 -25.21 20.87
N LEU A 79 15.54 -25.55 21.70
CA LEU A 79 15.76 -26.19 22.97
C LEU A 79 16.47 -27.54 22.83
N GLY A 80 17.40 -27.81 23.73
CA GLY A 80 18.30 -28.94 23.69
C GLY A 80 19.65 -28.67 23.02
N SER A 81 19.87 -27.45 22.48
CA SER A 81 21.18 -27.01 21.97
C SER A 81 22.23 -26.82 23.07
N GLY A 82 21.81 -26.75 24.33
CA GLY A 82 22.68 -26.45 25.46
C GLY A 82 23.33 -25.06 25.34
N ALA A 83 24.57 -24.92 25.81
CA ALA A 83 25.31 -23.70 25.60
C ALA A 83 25.80 -23.53 24.14
N LEU A 84 26.18 -24.66 23.47
CA LEU A 84 26.60 -24.70 22.07
C LEU A 84 26.75 -26.14 21.52
N ALA A 85 26.91 -27.16 22.38
CA ALA A 85 27.30 -28.51 22.00
C ALA A 85 26.22 -29.57 22.34
N GLY A 86 24.99 -29.15 22.61
CA GLY A 86 23.92 -30.03 23.07
C GLY A 86 24.16 -30.51 24.51
N THR A 87 23.80 -31.78 24.78
CA THR A 87 23.91 -32.39 26.11
C THR A 87 24.12 -33.89 26.01
N THR A 88 24.73 -34.50 27.04
CA THR A 88 24.85 -35.95 27.20
C THR A 88 23.60 -36.61 27.81
N TYR A 89 22.65 -35.82 28.30
CA TYR A 89 21.37 -36.34 28.77
C TYR A 89 20.47 -36.87 27.64
N PRO A 90 19.69 -37.92 27.87
CA PRO A 90 18.80 -38.50 26.83
C PRO A 90 17.54 -37.67 26.63
N LEU A 91 17.71 -36.45 26.11
CA LEU A 91 16.60 -35.53 25.81
C LEU A 91 15.86 -35.93 24.52
N ASN A 92 14.53 -35.81 24.56
CA ASN A 92 13.70 -35.93 23.35
C ASN A 92 13.33 -34.54 22.84
N ARG A 93 14.17 -33.96 21.97
CA ARG A 93 13.98 -32.63 21.39
C ARG A 93 12.72 -32.54 20.52
N LEU A 94 12.38 -33.62 19.82
CA LEU A 94 11.15 -33.66 18.98
C LEU A 94 9.89 -33.56 19.83
N ARG A 95 9.87 -34.31 20.97
CA ARG A 95 8.73 -34.20 21.91
C ARG A 95 8.64 -32.80 22.53
N THR A 96 9.75 -32.15 22.82
CA THR A 96 9.77 -30.77 23.31
C THR A 96 9.22 -29.81 22.26
N ALA A 97 9.62 -29.95 21.01
CA ALA A 97 9.11 -29.13 19.91
C ALA A 97 7.60 -29.30 19.72
N GLU A 98 7.11 -30.55 19.71
CA GLU A 98 5.70 -30.89 19.61
C GLU A 98 4.87 -30.25 20.74
N LEU A 99 5.30 -30.39 22.00
CA LEU A 99 4.61 -29.82 23.16
C LEU A 99 4.56 -28.29 23.16
N LEU A 100 5.52 -27.64 22.50
CA LEU A 100 5.59 -26.19 22.35
C LEU A 100 4.97 -25.66 21.06
N GLY A 101 4.43 -26.54 20.20
CA GLY A 101 3.79 -26.18 18.96
C GLY A 101 4.78 -25.66 17.91
N PHE A 102 5.99 -26.24 17.84
CA PHE A 102 6.93 -26.03 16.74
C PHE A 102 6.86 -27.12 15.71
N SER A 103 7.04 -26.79 14.43
CA SER A 103 7.05 -27.76 13.33
C SER A 103 8.28 -28.67 13.30
N GLY A 104 9.35 -28.31 14.00
CA GLY A 104 10.60 -29.08 14.03
C GLY A 104 11.60 -28.53 15.04
N VAL A 105 12.85 -29.00 14.93
CA VAL A 105 13.98 -28.60 15.79
C VAL A 105 15.12 -28.06 14.95
N THR A 106 15.97 -27.22 15.54
CA THR A 106 17.25 -26.82 14.89
C THR A 106 18.20 -28.01 14.80
N HIS A 107 18.85 -28.16 13.64
CA HIS A 107 19.71 -29.32 13.35
C HIS A 107 21.16 -29.19 13.80
N ASN A 108 21.63 -27.95 14.03
CA ASN A 108 22.96 -27.66 14.56
C ASN A 108 22.86 -26.88 15.86
N SER A 109 23.53 -27.34 16.91
CA SER A 109 23.41 -26.73 18.24
C SER A 109 24.13 -25.38 18.35
N LEU A 110 25.19 -25.13 17.58
CA LEU A 110 25.85 -23.83 17.51
C LEU A 110 24.92 -22.78 16.88
N ASP A 111 24.31 -23.15 15.74
CA ASP A 111 23.34 -22.33 15.05
C ASP A 111 22.07 -22.10 15.90
N GLY A 112 21.54 -23.15 16.53
CA GLY A 112 20.35 -23.06 17.38
C GLY A 112 20.46 -22.10 18.56
N VAL A 113 21.70 -21.88 19.07
CA VAL A 113 21.99 -20.89 20.13
C VAL A 113 22.21 -19.49 19.54
N SER A 114 22.86 -19.40 18.38
CA SER A 114 23.33 -18.15 17.80
C SER A 114 22.27 -17.43 16.95
N ASP A 115 21.36 -18.17 16.32
CA ASP A 115 20.43 -17.65 15.31
C ASP A 115 19.56 -16.52 15.85
N ARG A 116 19.56 -15.41 15.10
CA ARG A 116 18.67 -14.25 15.25
C ARG A 116 18.08 -13.81 13.90
N ASP A 117 18.25 -14.61 12.86
CA ASP A 117 17.71 -14.30 11.53
C ASP A 117 16.20 -14.04 11.58
N PHE A 118 15.48 -14.84 12.39
CA PHE A 118 14.04 -14.67 12.59
C PHE A 118 13.65 -13.30 13.19
N CYS A 119 14.53 -12.66 14.00
CA CYS A 119 14.30 -11.29 14.48
C CYS A 119 14.56 -10.26 13.37
N MET A 120 15.68 -10.40 12.65
CA MET A 120 16.06 -9.49 11.58
C MET A 120 15.06 -9.57 10.42
N GLU A 121 14.61 -10.76 10.08
CA GLU A 121 13.65 -10.98 9.00
C GLU A 121 12.28 -10.38 9.36
N LEU A 122 11.75 -10.65 10.55
CA LEU A 122 10.50 -10.04 11.01
C LEU A 122 10.59 -8.51 11.08
N ALA A 123 11.69 -7.97 11.59
CA ALA A 123 11.90 -6.52 11.62
C ALA A 123 11.98 -5.93 10.20
N SER A 124 12.54 -6.66 9.23
CA SER A 124 12.55 -6.27 7.82
C SER A 124 11.14 -6.24 7.22
N ASP A 125 10.33 -7.25 7.49
CA ASP A 125 8.93 -7.30 7.04
C ASP A 125 8.13 -6.14 7.63
N ILE A 126 8.31 -5.88 8.94
CA ILE A 126 7.69 -4.75 9.63
C ILE A 126 8.14 -3.41 9.02
N ALA A 127 9.43 -3.24 8.76
CA ALA A 127 9.95 -2.01 8.15
C ALA A 127 9.36 -1.78 6.75
N ILE A 128 9.24 -2.83 5.93
CA ILE A 128 8.62 -2.74 4.59
C ILE A 128 7.14 -2.38 4.71
N ALA A 129 6.38 -3.03 5.59
CA ALA A 129 4.97 -2.72 5.82
C ALA A 129 4.78 -1.26 6.30
N MET A 130 5.64 -0.79 7.19
CA MET A 130 5.64 0.60 7.66
C MET A 130 5.98 1.59 6.53
N VAL A 131 6.86 1.25 5.58
CA VAL A 131 7.11 2.07 4.38
C VAL A 131 5.85 2.17 3.53
N HIS A 132 5.10 1.08 3.35
CA HIS A 132 3.82 1.11 2.62
C HIS A 132 2.78 1.97 3.35
N LEU A 133 2.66 1.83 4.68
CA LEU A 133 1.79 2.69 5.51
C LEU A 133 2.21 4.16 5.45
N SER A 134 3.51 4.46 5.46
CA SER A 134 4.04 5.82 5.35
C SER A 134 3.67 6.47 4.03
N ARG A 135 3.81 5.75 2.92
CA ARG A 135 3.42 6.23 1.59
C ARG A 135 1.92 6.49 1.52
N PHE A 136 1.11 5.59 2.05
CA PHE A 136 -0.35 5.78 2.08
C PHE A 136 -0.75 6.93 3.02
N SER A 137 -0.08 7.08 4.14
CA SER A 137 -0.26 8.23 5.04
C SER A 137 -0.01 9.56 4.33
N GLU A 138 1.06 9.67 3.53
CA GLU A 138 1.35 10.87 2.74
C GLU A 138 0.23 11.20 1.75
N GLU A 139 -0.31 10.20 1.05
CA GLU A 139 -1.47 10.39 0.16
C GLU A 139 -2.70 10.89 0.95
N ILE A 140 -2.99 10.29 2.10
CA ILE A 140 -4.10 10.70 2.97
C ILE A 140 -3.92 12.16 3.42
N ILE A 141 -2.71 12.55 3.83
CA ILE A 141 -2.38 13.92 4.24
C ILE A 141 -2.61 14.91 3.09
N LEU A 142 -2.11 14.58 1.90
CA LEU A 142 -2.33 15.38 0.70
C LEU A 142 -3.83 15.50 0.39
N TRP A 143 -4.56 14.38 0.40
CA TRP A 143 -5.99 14.35 0.08
C TRP A 143 -6.86 15.09 1.09
N CYS A 144 -6.43 15.19 2.36
CA CYS A 144 -7.11 15.96 3.41
C CYS A 144 -6.83 17.47 3.30
N SER A 145 -5.78 17.90 2.61
CA SER A 145 -5.43 19.32 2.51
C SER A 145 -6.53 20.14 1.82
N TRP A 146 -6.56 21.44 2.07
CA TRP A 146 -7.51 22.34 1.40
C TRP A 146 -7.29 22.40 -0.11
N GLU A 147 -6.07 22.22 -0.56
CA GLU A 147 -5.66 22.25 -1.96
C GLU A 147 -6.21 21.07 -2.74
N PHE A 148 -6.22 19.86 -2.13
CA PHE A 148 -6.78 18.65 -2.75
C PHE A 148 -8.26 18.46 -2.36
N LYS A 149 -8.56 18.40 -1.08
CA LYS A 149 -9.91 18.19 -0.54
C LYS A 149 -10.62 16.97 -1.17
N PHE A 150 -9.90 15.87 -1.32
CA PHE A 150 -10.43 14.64 -1.92
C PHE A 150 -11.11 13.72 -0.91
N ILE A 151 -10.68 13.82 0.35
CA ILE A 151 -11.26 13.08 1.46
C ILE A 151 -11.40 13.97 2.71
N GLU A 152 -12.20 13.50 3.66
CA GLU A 152 -12.22 13.98 5.03
C GLU A 152 -12.11 12.80 5.99
N LEU A 153 -11.26 12.91 7.00
CA LEU A 153 -11.18 11.94 8.08
C LEU A 153 -12.32 12.14 9.08
N ASP A 154 -12.71 11.05 9.72
CA ASP A 154 -13.62 11.12 10.88
C ASP A 154 -12.96 11.90 12.03
N ASP A 155 -13.78 12.54 12.87
CA ASP A 155 -13.30 13.33 14.01
C ASP A 155 -12.52 12.49 15.03
N ALA A 156 -12.80 11.19 15.11
CA ALA A 156 -12.07 10.26 15.96
C ALA A 156 -10.60 10.06 15.53
N PHE A 157 -10.26 10.37 14.28
CA PHE A 157 -8.92 10.17 13.70
C PHE A 157 -8.26 11.48 13.24
N SER A 158 -8.75 12.61 13.72
CA SER A 158 -8.24 13.93 13.40
C SER A 158 -8.34 14.84 14.61
N THR A 159 -7.44 15.83 14.72
CA THR A 159 -7.52 16.83 15.78
C THR A 159 -7.92 18.19 15.23
N GLY A 160 -8.77 18.89 15.98
CA GLY A 160 -9.09 20.29 15.75
C GLY A 160 -8.00 21.19 16.29
N SER A 161 -8.06 22.47 15.94
CA SER A 161 -7.26 23.52 16.57
C SER A 161 -8.07 24.20 17.67
N SER A 162 -7.45 24.46 18.82
CA SER A 162 -8.06 25.23 19.92
C SER A 162 -8.29 26.71 19.57
N ILE A 163 -7.63 27.20 18.51
CA ILE A 163 -7.67 28.61 18.09
C ILE A 163 -8.37 28.78 16.74
N MET A 164 -8.28 27.77 15.85
CA MET A 164 -8.80 27.83 14.49
C MET A 164 -9.91 26.79 14.33
N PRO A 165 -11.19 27.14 14.52
CA PRO A 165 -12.30 26.18 14.57
C PRO A 165 -12.52 25.43 13.24
N GLN A 166 -12.04 25.96 12.13
CA GLN A 166 -12.13 25.34 10.80
C GLN A 166 -11.00 24.34 10.51
N LYS A 167 -9.95 24.30 11.37
CA LYS A 167 -8.76 23.47 11.11
C LYS A 167 -8.96 22.05 11.64
N LYS A 168 -8.73 21.09 10.78
CA LYS A 168 -8.79 19.65 11.07
C LYS A 168 -7.51 19.00 10.54
N ASN A 169 -6.72 18.40 11.45
CA ASN A 169 -5.42 17.86 11.13
C ASN A 169 -5.48 16.33 10.97
N PRO A 170 -4.80 15.73 9.99
CA PRO A 170 -4.73 14.28 9.79
C PRO A 170 -3.64 13.65 10.69
N ASP A 171 -3.68 13.90 12.02
CA ASP A 171 -2.58 13.56 12.95
C ASP A 171 -2.23 12.07 12.95
N ILE A 172 -3.22 11.18 12.85
CA ILE A 172 -2.97 9.74 12.84
C ILE A 172 -2.10 9.37 11.63
N ALA A 173 -2.40 9.90 10.44
CA ALA A 173 -1.60 9.66 9.26
C ALA A 173 -0.17 10.23 9.43
N GLU A 174 -0.04 11.43 10.01
CA GLU A 174 1.27 12.04 10.28
C GLU A 174 2.11 11.21 11.27
N LEU A 175 1.47 10.73 12.35
CA LEU A 175 2.13 9.90 13.36
C LEU A 175 2.57 8.54 12.78
N VAL A 176 1.75 7.90 11.95
CA VAL A 176 2.11 6.64 11.28
C VAL A 176 3.30 6.86 10.35
N ARG A 177 3.29 7.94 9.55
CA ARG A 177 4.44 8.34 8.72
C ARG A 177 5.70 8.55 9.55
N GLY A 178 5.60 9.26 10.68
CA GLY A 178 6.71 9.51 11.58
C GLY A 178 7.27 8.24 12.24
N LYS A 179 6.41 7.33 12.67
CA LYS A 179 6.81 6.05 13.33
C LYS A 179 7.52 5.08 12.39
N THR A 180 7.41 5.25 11.09
CA THR A 180 8.15 4.44 10.10
C THR A 180 9.66 4.53 10.28
N GLY A 181 10.19 5.72 10.61
CA GLY A 181 11.61 5.88 10.91
C GLY A 181 12.08 5.08 12.12
N ARG A 182 11.21 4.90 13.13
CA ARG A 182 11.48 4.09 14.31
C ARG A 182 11.63 2.61 13.93
N ALA A 183 10.69 2.03 13.20
CA ALA A 183 10.77 0.64 12.76
C ALA A 183 12.00 0.33 11.87
N ILE A 184 12.40 1.29 11.03
CA ILE A 184 13.65 1.18 10.24
C ILE A 184 14.87 1.23 11.18
N GLY A 185 14.84 2.07 12.20
CA GLY A 185 15.89 2.12 13.24
C GLY A 185 16.05 0.79 13.98
N ASP A 186 14.94 0.14 14.35
CA ASP A 186 14.94 -1.17 15.03
C ASP A 186 15.57 -2.27 14.16
N LEU A 187 15.21 -2.35 12.88
CA LEU A 187 15.86 -3.23 11.92
C LEU A 187 17.37 -2.97 11.84
N THR A 188 17.74 -1.72 11.73
CA THR A 188 19.16 -1.31 11.65
C THR A 188 19.92 -1.72 12.92
N THR A 189 19.31 -1.55 14.09
CA THR A 189 19.87 -1.98 15.38
C THR A 189 20.15 -3.47 15.40
N LEU A 190 19.19 -4.31 14.98
CA LEU A 190 19.36 -5.75 14.91
C LEU A 190 20.48 -6.19 13.95
N LEU A 191 20.55 -5.58 12.77
CA LEU A 191 21.59 -5.86 11.77
C LEU A 191 22.98 -5.47 12.29
N ILE A 192 23.11 -4.32 12.94
CA ILE A 192 24.37 -3.84 13.51
C ILE A 192 24.79 -4.71 14.69
N MET A 193 23.85 -5.11 15.55
CA MET A 193 24.10 -5.99 16.68
C MET A 193 24.72 -7.32 16.21
N MET A 194 24.13 -7.96 15.21
CA MET A 194 24.56 -9.28 14.74
C MET A 194 25.83 -9.27 13.90
N LYS A 195 26.13 -8.15 13.22
CA LYS A 195 27.30 -8.10 12.33
C LYS A 195 28.60 -8.34 13.11
N GLY A 196 29.42 -9.27 12.60
CA GLY A 196 30.79 -9.52 13.12
C GLY A 196 30.84 -10.33 14.43
N LEU A 197 29.70 -10.77 14.98
CA LEU A 197 29.71 -11.66 16.14
C LEU A 197 30.17 -13.07 15.77
N PRO A 198 31.11 -13.66 16.53
CA PRO A 198 31.46 -15.07 16.36
C PRO A 198 30.37 -15.98 16.94
N LEU A 199 30.37 -17.25 16.51
CA LEU A 199 29.56 -18.28 17.16
C LEU A 199 30.11 -18.57 18.58
N ALA A 200 29.30 -19.00 19.53
CA ALA A 200 27.85 -19.25 19.42
C ALA A 200 27.03 -18.08 20.00
N TYR A 201 27.28 -17.75 21.25
CA TYR A 201 26.53 -16.72 21.98
C TYR A 201 27.48 -15.65 22.55
N ASN A 202 27.09 -14.41 22.36
CA ASN A 202 27.72 -13.23 22.95
C ASN A 202 26.65 -12.35 23.64
N LYS A 203 27.02 -11.59 24.64
CA LYS A 203 26.10 -10.75 25.42
C LYS A 203 25.40 -9.68 24.59
N ASP A 204 26.03 -9.24 23.48
CA ASP A 204 25.46 -8.33 22.50
C ASP A 204 24.06 -8.78 22.05
N MET A 205 23.84 -10.09 21.91
CA MET A 205 22.56 -10.67 21.49
C MET A 205 21.41 -10.43 22.48
N GLN A 206 21.66 -9.85 23.68
CA GLN A 206 20.60 -9.44 24.60
C GLN A 206 19.86 -8.20 24.14
N GLU A 207 20.49 -7.39 23.29
CA GLU A 207 19.89 -6.18 22.68
C GLU A 207 18.83 -6.51 21.59
N ASP A 208 18.65 -7.79 21.24
CA ASP A 208 17.64 -8.23 20.29
C ASP A 208 16.20 -7.91 20.73
N LYS A 209 15.96 -7.91 22.06
CA LYS A 209 14.61 -7.87 22.63
C LYS A 209 13.95 -6.51 22.48
N GLU A 210 14.64 -5.46 22.86
CA GLU A 210 14.08 -4.11 22.85
C GLU A 210 13.71 -3.70 21.42
N ALA A 211 14.61 -3.89 20.44
CA ALA A 211 14.38 -3.51 19.08
C ALA A 211 13.23 -4.31 18.42
N ILE A 212 13.19 -5.65 18.57
CA ILE A 212 12.14 -6.43 17.93
C ILE A 212 10.77 -6.25 18.59
N PHE A 213 10.71 -6.07 19.91
CA PHE A 213 9.45 -5.79 20.60
C PHE A 213 8.91 -4.43 20.19
N ASP A 214 9.76 -3.42 20.14
CA ASP A 214 9.38 -2.09 19.71
C ASP A 214 8.88 -2.05 18.26
N ALA A 215 9.54 -2.76 17.35
CA ALA A 215 9.09 -2.89 15.97
C ALA A 215 7.70 -3.52 15.88
N CYS A 216 7.46 -4.64 16.61
CA CYS A 216 6.16 -5.30 16.65
C CYS A 216 5.06 -4.39 17.20
N ASP A 217 5.32 -3.77 18.35
CA ASP A 217 4.36 -2.87 19.01
C ASP A 217 4.06 -1.63 18.16
N THR A 218 5.07 -1.10 17.46
CA THR A 218 4.93 0.05 16.57
C THR A 218 4.00 -0.27 15.40
N LEU A 219 4.23 -1.39 14.69
CA LEU A 219 3.33 -1.78 13.58
C LEU A 219 1.93 -2.10 14.07
N HIS A 220 1.80 -2.85 15.18
CA HIS A 220 0.50 -3.17 15.79
C HIS A 220 -0.30 -1.91 16.12
N MET A 221 0.31 -0.95 16.80
CA MET A 221 -0.31 0.32 17.17
C MET A 221 -0.73 1.12 15.93
N CYS A 222 0.14 1.20 14.93
CA CYS A 222 -0.15 1.91 13.69
C CYS A 222 -1.34 1.28 12.96
N LEU A 223 -1.38 -0.04 12.80
CA LEU A 223 -2.50 -0.74 12.14
C LEU A 223 -3.81 -0.58 12.93
N THR A 224 -3.77 -0.64 14.26
CA THR A 224 -4.94 -0.47 15.13
C THR A 224 -5.63 0.88 14.90
N ALA A 225 -4.87 1.93 14.64
CA ALA A 225 -5.44 3.26 14.36
C ALA A 225 -5.72 3.47 12.86
N PHE A 226 -4.89 2.93 11.99
CA PHE A 226 -4.95 3.19 10.55
C PHE A 226 -6.14 2.50 9.87
N ILE A 227 -6.45 1.26 10.26
CA ILE A 227 -7.55 0.49 9.66
C ILE A 227 -8.89 1.20 9.82
N PRO A 228 -9.35 1.57 11.03
CA PRO A 228 -10.61 2.27 11.18
C PRO A 228 -10.57 3.69 10.62
N MET A 229 -9.43 4.38 10.62
CA MET A 229 -9.26 5.68 9.95
C MET A 229 -9.56 5.56 8.46
N VAL A 230 -9.04 4.53 7.78
CA VAL A 230 -9.32 4.29 6.36
C VAL A 230 -10.77 3.84 6.15
N ASP A 231 -11.31 2.97 6.99
CA ASP A 231 -12.70 2.49 6.84
C ASP A 231 -13.73 3.61 7.01
N THR A 232 -13.50 4.56 7.90
CA THR A 232 -14.43 5.67 8.19
C THR A 232 -14.21 6.93 7.36
N MET A 233 -13.09 7.03 6.61
CA MET A 233 -12.83 8.23 5.80
C MET A 233 -13.96 8.49 4.81
N ARG A 234 -14.40 9.74 4.76
CA ARG A 234 -15.39 10.24 3.79
C ARG A 234 -14.70 10.64 2.50
N VAL A 235 -15.06 10.01 1.41
CA VAL A 235 -14.53 10.32 0.07
C VAL A 235 -15.39 11.43 -0.55
N LEU A 236 -14.78 12.36 -1.29
CA LEU A 236 -15.40 13.51 -1.94
C LEU A 236 -15.22 13.43 -3.47
N PRO A 237 -15.98 12.56 -4.17
CA PRO A 237 -15.80 12.30 -5.60
C PRO A 237 -15.94 13.55 -6.49
N GLU A 238 -16.83 14.48 -6.09
CA GLU A 238 -17.04 15.73 -6.82
C GLU A 238 -15.77 16.60 -6.88
N ASN A 239 -15.03 16.67 -5.76
CA ASN A 239 -13.77 17.42 -5.72
C ASN A 239 -12.68 16.74 -6.57
N MET A 240 -12.61 15.41 -6.51
CA MET A 240 -11.70 14.61 -7.36
C MET A 240 -11.99 14.85 -8.83
N ARG A 241 -13.27 14.74 -9.23
CA ARG A 241 -13.70 14.97 -10.62
C ARG A 241 -13.41 16.39 -11.08
N LYS A 242 -13.68 17.40 -10.25
CA LYS A 242 -13.35 18.80 -10.54
C LYS A 242 -11.85 19.00 -10.73
N ALA A 243 -11.03 18.38 -9.90
CA ALA A 243 -9.57 18.42 -10.04
C ALA A 243 -9.12 17.72 -11.34
N ALA A 244 -9.75 16.62 -11.71
CA ALA A 244 -9.47 15.90 -12.98
C ALA A 244 -9.81 16.76 -14.19
N ALA A 245 -10.92 17.50 -14.18
CA ALA A 245 -11.34 18.38 -15.29
C ALA A 245 -10.37 19.56 -15.52
N GLY A 246 -9.68 20.02 -14.46
CA GLY A 246 -8.87 21.25 -14.53
C GLY A 246 -7.44 21.10 -15.05
N GLY A 247 -7.03 19.96 -15.66
CA GLY A 247 -5.61 19.72 -15.92
C GLY A 247 -5.25 19.13 -17.29
N PHE A 248 -6.13 19.18 -18.27
CA PHE A 248 -5.92 18.58 -19.60
C PHE A 248 -5.48 17.11 -19.57
N ILE A 249 -5.86 16.37 -18.51
CA ILE A 249 -5.45 14.98 -18.33
C ILE A 249 -6.06 14.02 -19.37
N ASN A 250 -7.04 14.49 -20.10
CA ASN A 250 -7.68 13.87 -21.26
C ASN A 250 -7.03 14.23 -22.62
N ALA A 251 -5.93 14.99 -22.61
CA ALA A 251 -5.25 15.36 -23.85
C ALA A 251 -4.72 14.13 -24.62
N THR A 252 -4.24 13.11 -23.90
CA THR A 252 -3.86 11.83 -24.53
C THR A 252 -5.04 11.18 -25.23
N ASP A 253 -6.21 11.19 -24.63
CA ASP A 253 -7.44 10.62 -25.22
C ASP A 253 -7.89 11.43 -26.43
N CYS A 254 -7.65 12.74 -26.45
CA CYS A 254 -7.87 13.59 -27.63
C CYS A 254 -6.91 13.22 -28.79
N ALA A 255 -5.65 12.95 -28.49
CA ALA A 255 -4.71 12.45 -29.50
C ALA A 255 -5.11 11.05 -30.00
N ASP A 256 -5.50 10.14 -29.10
CA ASP A 256 -5.96 8.78 -29.43
C ASP A 256 -7.23 8.80 -30.29
N TYR A 257 -8.13 9.77 -30.07
CA TYR A 257 -9.30 9.99 -30.92
C TYR A 257 -8.90 10.27 -32.40
N LEU A 258 -7.91 11.14 -32.60
CA LEU A 258 -7.40 11.43 -33.95
C LEU A 258 -6.70 10.20 -34.57
N VAL A 259 -5.95 9.46 -33.77
CA VAL A 259 -5.31 8.20 -34.20
C VAL A 259 -6.36 7.18 -34.62
N GLY A 260 -7.44 7.08 -33.86
CA GLY A 260 -8.60 6.22 -34.22
C GLY A 260 -9.28 6.61 -35.53
N LYS A 261 -9.14 7.88 -35.95
CA LYS A 261 -9.61 8.41 -37.28
C LYS A 261 -8.55 8.33 -38.38
N GLY A 262 -7.39 7.71 -38.12
CA GLY A 262 -6.34 7.43 -39.10
C GLY A 262 -5.19 8.40 -39.15
N LEU A 263 -5.13 9.40 -38.21
CA LEU A 263 -3.99 10.32 -38.15
C LEU A 263 -2.81 9.63 -37.45
N PRO A 264 -1.56 9.67 -37.97
CA PRO A 264 -0.42 9.12 -37.30
C PRO A 264 -0.22 9.75 -35.90
N PHE A 265 0.16 8.95 -34.91
CA PHE A 265 0.26 9.39 -33.51
C PHE A 265 1.12 10.65 -33.31
N ARG A 266 2.26 10.76 -34.02
CA ARG A 266 3.13 11.93 -33.93
C ARG A 266 2.43 13.23 -34.35
N ASP A 267 1.55 13.16 -35.34
CA ASP A 267 0.83 14.33 -35.84
C ASP A 267 -0.39 14.62 -34.96
N ALA A 268 -1.11 13.58 -34.52
CA ALA A 268 -2.16 13.69 -33.51
C ALA A 268 -1.65 14.37 -32.22
N TYR A 269 -0.46 13.98 -31.74
CA TYR A 269 0.21 14.59 -30.58
C TYR A 269 0.48 16.09 -30.79
N LYS A 270 1.00 16.49 -31.97
CA LYS A 270 1.26 17.89 -32.28
C LYS A 270 -0.02 18.73 -32.34
N VAL A 271 -1.06 18.21 -33.00
CA VAL A 271 -2.37 18.86 -33.08
C VAL A 271 -2.96 19.05 -31.68
N THR A 272 -2.96 17.99 -30.85
CA THR A 272 -3.46 18.08 -29.49
C THR A 272 -2.64 19.03 -28.62
N GLY A 273 -1.30 19.06 -28.78
CA GLY A 273 -0.45 20.00 -28.08
C GLY A 273 -0.77 21.46 -28.45
N ALA A 274 -1.04 21.75 -29.71
CA ALA A 274 -1.47 23.07 -30.16
C ALA A 274 -2.85 23.45 -29.58
N LEU A 275 -3.79 22.50 -29.52
CA LEU A 275 -5.10 22.72 -28.89
C LEU A 275 -4.97 23.02 -27.40
N VAL A 276 -4.13 22.29 -26.66
CA VAL A 276 -3.88 22.54 -25.23
C VAL A 276 -3.28 23.93 -25.03
N ALA A 277 -2.30 24.31 -25.85
CA ALA A 277 -1.72 25.67 -25.79
C ALA A 277 -2.78 26.75 -26.05
N TYR A 278 -3.62 26.57 -27.05
CA TYR A 278 -4.75 27.46 -27.35
C TYR A 278 -5.73 27.57 -26.17
N CYS A 279 -6.07 26.43 -25.58
CA CYS A 279 -6.97 26.39 -24.41
C CYS A 279 -6.39 27.17 -23.22
N ILE A 280 -5.09 27.02 -22.95
CA ILE A 280 -4.41 27.75 -21.88
C ILE A 280 -4.46 29.27 -22.13
N GLU A 281 -4.15 29.69 -23.35
CA GLU A 281 -4.12 31.11 -23.73
C GLU A 281 -5.51 31.77 -23.65
N HIS A 282 -6.56 31.03 -24.01
CA HIS A 282 -7.93 31.55 -24.09
C HIS A 282 -8.85 31.10 -22.94
N THR A 283 -8.28 30.48 -21.89
CA THR A 283 -9.01 30.04 -20.68
C THR A 283 -10.13 29.02 -20.96
N TYR A 284 -9.92 28.15 -21.94
CA TYR A 284 -10.79 27.01 -22.22
C TYR A 284 -10.25 25.72 -21.58
N THR A 285 -11.13 24.74 -21.46
CA THR A 285 -10.77 23.32 -21.32
C THR A 285 -11.04 22.61 -22.64
N LEU A 286 -10.52 21.40 -22.83
CA LEU A 286 -10.86 20.64 -24.04
C LEU A 286 -12.36 20.38 -24.17
N GLU A 287 -13.05 20.15 -23.04
CA GLU A 287 -14.52 19.90 -23.04
C GLU A 287 -15.33 21.16 -23.37
N SER A 288 -14.81 22.34 -23.08
CA SER A 288 -15.52 23.63 -23.33
C SER A 288 -15.11 24.32 -24.63
N LEU A 289 -14.11 23.78 -25.33
CA LEU A 289 -13.60 24.37 -26.57
C LEU A 289 -14.64 24.21 -27.71
N PRO A 290 -15.03 25.28 -28.42
CA PRO A 290 -15.96 25.17 -29.54
C PRO A 290 -15.44 24.26 -30.67
N LEU A 291 -16.35 23.50 -31.32
CA LEU A 291 -16.00 22.56 -32.38
C LEU A 291 -15.31 23.23 -33.56
N GLU A 292 -15.65 24.49 -33.86
CA GLU A 292 -15.02 25.29 -34.89
C GLU A 292 -13.53 25.45 -34.65
N ILE A 293 -13.11 25.62 -33.42
CA ILE A 293 -11.70 25.73 -33.06
C ILE A 293 -10.98 24.38 -33.20
N TYR A 294 -11.63 23.28 -32.81
CA TYR A 294 -11.11 21.95 -33.09
C TYR A 294 -10.86 21.74 -34.58
N ARG A 295 -11.83 22.08 -35.43
CA ARG A 295 -11.74 21.95 -36.90
C ARG A 295 -10.70 22.84 -37.54
N GLN A 296 -10.42 24.02 -36.95
CA GLN A 296 -9.32 24.87 -37.40
C GLN A 296 -7.94 24.22 -37.20
N HIS A 297 -7.81 23.36 -36.20
CA HIS A 297 -6.56 22.65 -35.95
C HIS A 297 -6.44 21.36 -36.76
N HIS A 298 -7.58 20.64 -37.02
CA HIS A 298 -7.60 19.49 -37.90
C HIS A 298 -9.03 19.13 -38.35
N GLU A 299 -9.22 18.83 -39.65
CA GLU A 299 -10.52 18.53 -40.26
C GLU A 299 -11.17 17.25 -39.73
N LEU A 300 -10.43 16.29 -39.18
CA LEU A 300 -10.96 15.04 -38.62
C LEU A 300 -11.79 15.23 -37.34
N PHE A 301 -11.75 16.41 -36.72
CA PHE A 301 -12.59 16.66 -35.55
C PHE A 301 -14.06 16.81 -35.90
N SER A 302 -14.93 16.09 -35.20
CA SER A 302 -16.38 16.18 -35.29
C SER A 302 -16.98 16.13 -33.87
N GLU A 303 -18.30 16.28 -33.74
CA GLU A 303 -18.98 16.39 -32.43
C GLU A 303 -18.69 15.24 -31.47
N ASP A 304 -18.38 14.05 -31.99
CA ASP A 304 -18.02 12.87 -31.20
C ASP A 304 -16.72 13.03 -30.38
N VAL A 305 -15.92 14.08 -30.61
CA VAL A 305 -14.74 14.40 -29.80
C VAL A 305 -15.11 14.63 -28.35
N TYR A 306 -16.22 15.32 -28.06
CA TYR A 306 -16.63 15.62 -26.70
C TYR A 306 -16.96 14.37 -25.88
N GLU A 307 -17.56 13.36 -26.50
CA GLU A 307 -17.74 12.06 -25.86
C GLU A 307 -16.42 11.35 -25.68
N ALA A 308 -15.56 11.34 -26.69
CA ALA A 308 -14.29 10.64 -26.68
C ALA A 308 -13.34 11.14 -25.58
N ILE A 309 -13.34 12.46 -25.29
CA ILE A 309 -12.49 13.10 -24.28
C ILE A 309 -13.15 13.27 -22.92
N SER A 310 -14.43 12.85 -22.76
CA SER A 310 -15.06 12.90 -21.44
C SER A 310 -14.28 12.06 -20.44
N LEU A 311 -14.11 12.55 -19.22
CA LEU A 311 -13.30 11.86 -18.18
C LEU A 311 -13.81 10.45 -17.92
N GLU A 312 -15.11 10.26 -17.93
CA GLU A 312 -15.77 8.97 -17.77
C GLU A 312 -15.41 8.02 -18.93
N ARG A 313 -15.43 8.52 -20.16
CA ARG A 313 -15.06 7.73 -21.34
C ARG A 313 -13.58 7.37 -21.32
N CYS A 314 -12.72 8.31 -20.94
CA CYS A 314 -11.29 8.11 -20.80
C CYS A 314 -10.96 6.97 -19.81
N VAL A 315 -11.62 6.95 -18.66
CA VAL A 315 -11.42 5.89 -17.65
C VAL A 315 -12.04 4.57 -18.13
N ASN A 316 -13.30 4.59 -18.61
CA ASN A 316 -14.02 3.39 -19.07
C ASN A 316 -13.35 2.72 -20.26
N GLY A 317 -12.62 3.47 -21.08
CA GLY A 317 -11.88 2.97 -22.23
C GLY A 317 -10.62 2.17 -21.86
N ARG A 318 -10.08 2.35 -20.68
CA ARG A 318 -8.84 1.69 -20.23
C ARG A 318 -9.10 0.30 -19.63
N LYS A 319 -9.54 -0.63 -20.49
CA LYS A 319 -9.99 -1.99 -20.14
C LYS A 319 -8.88 -3.04 -20.10
N VAL A 320 -7.63 -2.67 -20.37
CA VAL A 320 -6.50 -3.59 -20.25
C VAL A 320 -6.42 -4.15 -18.82
N LEU A 321 -5.92 -5.36 -18.68
CA LEU A 321 -5.71 -5.96 -17.35
C LEU A 321 -4.84 -5.02 -16.49
N GLY A 322 -5.32 -4.72 -15.27
CA GLY A 322 -4.67 -3.75 -14.38
C GLY A 322 -5.00 -2.29 -14.70
N GLY A 323 -5.87 -2.01 -15.69
CA GLY A 323 -6.33 -0.65 -16.03
C GLY A 323 -7.44 -0.15 -15.08
N PRO A 324 -7.68 1.18 -15.07
CA PRO A 324 -8.59 1.83 -14.12
C PRO A 324 -10.08 1.76 -14.47
N ALA A 325 -10.47 1.04 -15.54
CA ALA A 325 -11.88 0.90 -15.87
C ALA A 325 -12.68 0.35 -14.68
N PRO A 326 -13.87 0.90 -14.36
CA PRO A 326 -14.63 0.49 -13.17
C PRO A 326 -14.92 -1.01 -13.10
N GLU A 327 -15.10 -1.67 -14.24
CA GLU A 327 -15.30 -3.12 -14.32
C GLU A 327 -14.04 -3.88 -13.90
N ASN A 328 -12.85 -3.42 -14.32
CA ASN A 328 -11.57 -3.99 -13.90
C ASN A 328 -11.33 -3.79 -12.40
N VAL A 329 -11.62 -2.59 -11.89
CA VAL A 329 -11.46 -2.26 -10.47
C VAL A 329 -12.31 -3.17 -9.59
N ARG A 330 -13.60 -3.38 -9.94
CA ARG A 330 -14.48 -4.29 -9.22
C ARG A 330 -14.01 -5.75 -9.30
N ALA A 331 -13.58 -6.19 -10.48
CA ALA A 331 -13.05 -7.53 -10.67
C ALA A 331 -11.79 -7.76 -9.84
N GLU A 332 -10.89 -6.78 -9.81
CA GLU A 332 -9.64 -6.83 -9.06
C GLU A 332 -9.87 -6.78 -7.54
N ALA A 333 -10.77 -5.93 -7.06
CA ALA A 333 -11.16 -5.88 -5.65
C ALA A 333 -11.68 -7.25 -5.18
N LYS A 334 -12.54 -7.87 -5.98
CA LYS A 334 -13.06 -9.22 -5.68
C LYS A 334 -11.95 -10.29 -5.71
N ARG A 335 -11.06 -10.23 -6.71
CA ARG A 335 -9.94 -11.17 -6.83
C ARG A 335 -9.00 -11.06 -5.63
N LEU A 336 -8.62 -9.83 -5.27
CA LEU A 336 -7.72 -9.56 -4.16
C LEU A 336 -8.32 -10.02 -2.82
N LEU A 337 -9.62 -9.77 -2.62
CA LEU A 337 -10.35 -10.25 -1.42
C LEU A 337 -10.32 -11.78 -1.33
N GLN A 338 -10.68 -12.48 -2.41
CA GLN A 338 -10.68 -13.94 -2.45
C GLN A 338 -9.29 -14.56 -2.24
N GLU A 339 -8.25 -13.93 -2.80
CA GLU A 339 -6.87 -14.37 -2.59
C GLU A 339 -6.44 -14.15 -1.14
N THR A 340 -6.79 -13.03 -0.53
CA THR A 340 -6.51 -12.75 0.88
C THR A 340 -7.19 -13.77 1.80
N GLU A 341 -8.46 -14.10 1.56
CA GLU A 341 -9.18 -15.15 2.32
C GLU A 341 -8.54 -16.54 2.17
N LYS A 342 -8.08 -16.88 0.96
CA LYS A 342 -7.34 -18.15 0.75
C LYS A 342 -5.99 -18.16 1.47
N MET A 343 -5.29 -17.04 1.48
CA MET A 343 -4.03 -16.88 2.21
C MET A 343 -4.23 -17.00 3.71
N GLU A 344 -5.29 -16.41 4.28
CA GLU A 344 -5.67 -16.57 5.69
C GLU A 344 -5.96 -18.03 6.05
N ALA A 345 -6.76 -18.73 5.23
CA ALA A 345 -7.06 -20.12 5.45
C ALA A 345 -5.80 -21.00 5.43
N ALA A 346 -4.90 -20.78 4.49
CA ALA A 346 -3.62 -21.49 4.40
C ALA A 346 -2.70 -21.16 5.60
N TYR A 347 -2.64 -19.89 5.99
CA TYR A 347 -1.86 -19.43 7.14
C TYR A 347 -2.34 -20.06 8.46
N SER A 348 -3.66 -20.11 8.66
CA SER A 348 -4.29 -20.73 9.84
C SER A 348 -4.08 -22.25 9.88
N ALA A 349 -4.13 -22.93 8.73
CA ALA A 349 -3.87 -24.37 8.66
C ALA A 349 -2.41 -24.75 9.01
N CYS A 350 -1.46 -23.85 8.81
CA CYS A 350 -0.07 -24.04 9.22
C CYS A 350 0.16 -23.72 10.72
N ALA A 351 -0.83 -23.18 11.42
CA ALA A 351 -0.72 -22.79 12.83
C ALA A 351 -1.22 -23.88 13.82
N GLY A 352 -1.87 -24.94 13.34
CA GLY A 352 -2.31 -26.12 14.10
C GLY A 352 -1.35 -27.27 13.97
#